data_910dd5e8ad78aab83ea7487bf801747e
#
_entry.id   910dd5e8ad78aab83ea7487bf801747e
#
_cell.length_a   1.000
_cell.length_b   1.000
_cell.length_c   1.000
_cell.angle_alpha   90.00
_cell.angle_beta   90.00
_cell.angle_gamma   90.00
#
_symmetry.space_group_name_H-M   'P 1'
#
loop_
_entity.id
_entity.type
_entity.pdbx_description
1 polymer ?
#
loop_
_entity_poly.entity_id
_entity_poly.type
_entity_poly.pdbx_seq_one_letter_code
_entity_poly.pdbx_strand_id
1 'polypeptide(L)'
;MPRILVIDDQSDVRAMISIVLRINHFDIVEAATGAAGLKEFENSRFDLVIVDIFLQGMNGFDVITVMRERIPDLPIVAISGMTTLDFLSASPELSNVACLQKPFRPNQLVRAIEAAYRLSRPSAAEGINVA
;
A
#
# COMPACT_ATOMS: atom_id res chain seq x y z
N MET A 1 -9.88 14.44 4.38
CA MET A 1 -9.56 13.07 4.79
C MET A 1 -8.66 12.44 3.77
N PRO A 2 -7.62 11.77 4.19
CA PRO A 2 -6.79 11.03 3.24
C PRO A 2 -7.59 9.93 2.57
N ARG A 3 -7.32 9.70 1.30
CA ARG A 3 -8.01 8.67 0.54
C ARG A 3 -7.05 7.53 0.25
N ILE A 4 -7.47 6.31 0.55
CA ILE A 4 -6.67 5.12 0.38
C ILE A 4 -7.32 4.17 -0.61
N LEU A 5 -6.52 3.65 -1.54
CA LEU A 5 -6.97 2.62 -2.47
C LEU A 5 -6.54 1.27 -1.90
N VAL A 6 -7.46 0.33 -1.79
CA VAL A 6 -7.19 -1.00 -1.26
C VAL A 6 -7.41 -2.02 -2.37
N ILE A 7 -6.37 -2.75 -2.74
CA ILE A 7 -6.41 -3.75 -3.80
C ILE A 7 -6.11 -5.13 -3.21
N ASP A 8 -7.12 -5.98 -3.11
CA ASP A 8 -6.96 -7.34 -2.60
C ASP A 8 -8.09 -8.18 -3.17
N ASP A 9 -7.80 -9.38 -3.68
CA ASP A 9 -8.81 -10.21 -4.29
C ASP A 9 -9.64 -10.99 -3.25
N GLN A 10 -9.27 -10.96 -1.98
CA GLN A 10 -10.02 -11.63 -0.94
C GLN A 10 -10.98 -10.63 -0.29
N SER A 11 -12.28 -10.84 -0.49
CA SER A 11 -13.28 -9.88 -0.05
C SER A 11 -13.33 -9.71 1.46
N ASP A 12 -13.05 -10.77 2.21
CA ASP A 12 -13.05 -10.68 3.68
C ASP A 12 -11.87 -9.85 4.17
N VAL A 13 -10.73 -9.95 3.54
CA VAL A 13 -9.56 -9.14 3.90
C VAL A 13 -9.85 -7.67 3.56
N ARG A 14 -10.42 -7.39 2.38
CA ARG A 14 -10.78 -6.01 2.02
C ARG A 14 -11.78 -5.44 3.01
N ALA A 15 -12.77 -6.23 3.42
CA ALA A 15 -13.77 -5.77 4.37
C ALA A 15 -13.15 -5.39 5.71
N MET A 16 -12.24 -6.21 6.21
CA MET A 16 -11.58 -5.93 7.47
C MET A 16 -10.73 -4.66 7.38
N ILE A 17 -9.97 -4.53 6.29
CA ILE A 17 -9.15 -3.34 6.07
C ILE A 17 -10.05 -2.11 6.02
N SER A 18 -11.16 -2.19 5.30
CA SER A 18 -12.07 -1.06 5.16
C SER A 18 -12.65 -0.61 6.50
N ILE A 19 -13.01 -1.56 7.35
CA ILE A 19 -13.53 -1.22 8.67
C ILE A 19 -12.48 -0.48 9.49
N VAL A 20 -11.25 -0.99 9.51
CA VAL A 20 -10.18 -0.37 10.28
C VAL A 20 -9.90 1.03 9.76
N LEU A 21 -9.86 1.22 8.45
CA LEU A 21 -9.56 2.51 7.88
C LEU A 21 -10.65 3.52 8.14
N ARG A 22 -11.91 3.11 8.08
CA ARG A 22 -13.01 4.03 8.36
C ARG A 22 -13.01 4.46 9.82
N ILE A 23 -12.70 3.56 10.73
CA ILE A 23 -12.59 3.92 12.14
C ILE A 23 -11.49 4.95 12.34
N ASN A 24 -10.45 4.90 11.53
CA ASN A 24 -9.33 5.85 11.61
C ASN A 24 -9.52 7.06 10.70
N HIS A 25 -10.74 7.27 10.21
CA HIS A 25 -11.12 8.47 9.45
C HIS A 25 -10.44 8.59 8.08
N PHE A 26 -10.18 7.46 7.42
CA PHE A 26 -9.73 7.47 6.05
C PHE A 26 -10.91 7.28 5.10
N ASP A 27 -10.81 7.89 3.91
CA ASP A 27 -11.75 7.65 2.85
C ASP A 27 -11.18 6.53 1.98
N ILE A 28 -11.97 5.53 1.60
CA ILE A 28 -11.43 4.38 0.93
C ILE A 28 -12.15 4.04 -0.36
N VAL A 29 -11.38 3.49 -1.29
CA VAL A 29 -11.90 2.90 -2.51
C VAL A 29 -11.32 1.48 -2.57
N GLU A 30 -12.14 0.50 -2.88
CA GLU A 30 -11.72 -0.90 -2.94
C GLU A 30 -11.68 -1.39 -4.38
N ALA A 31 -10.71 -2.25 -4.67
CA ALA A 31 -10.61 -2.92 -5.95
C ALA A 31 -10.27 -4.39 -5.71
N ALA A 32 -10.90 -5.28 -6.44
CA ALA A 32 -10.70 -6.72 -6.27
C ALA A 32 -9.60 -7.27 -7.17
N THR A 33 -9.13 -6.50 -8.14
CA THR A 33 -8.09 -6.95 -9.07
C THR A 33 -7.07 -5.85 -9.29
N GLY A 34 -5.90 -6.23 -9.77
CA GLY A 34 -4.87 -5.25 -10.12
C GLY A 34 -5.34 -4.30 -11.21
N ALA A 35 -6.03 -4.83 -12.23
CA ALA A 35 -6.53 -4.00 -13.33
C ALA A 35 -7.56 -2.98 -12.82
N ALA A 36 -8.48 -3.41 -11.97
CA ALA A 36 -9.48 -2.49 -11.41
C ALA A 36 -8.80 -1.44 -10.54
N GLY A 37 -7.78 -1.84 -9.78
CA GLY A 37 -7.04 -0.91 -8.94
C GLY A 37 -6.31 0.14 -9.77
N LEU A 38 -5.68 -0.26 -10.86
CA LEU A 38 -5.00 0.69 -11.73
C LEU A 38 -5.98 1.64 -12.39
N LYS A 39 -7.18 1.17 -12.73
CA LYS A 39 -8.18 2.03 -13.32
C LYS A 39 -8.64 3.08 -12.31
N GLU A 40 -8.87 2.69 -11.07
CA GLU A 40 -9.24 3.65 -10.03
C GLU A 40 -8.11 4.65 -9.81
N PHE A 41 -6.87 4.18 -9.84
CA PHE A 41 -5.71 5.02 -9.62
C PHE A 41 -5.59 6.09 -10.72
N GLU A 42 -5.97 5.75 -11.95
CA GLU A 42 -5.95 6.71 -13.05
C GLU A 42 -7.05 7.75 -12.93
N ASN A 43 -8.17 7.39 -12.35
CA ASN A 43 -9.33 8.24 -12.32
C ASN A 43 -9.48 9.12 -11.09
N SER A 44 -8.69 8.87 -10.06
CA SER A 44 -8.79 9.60 -8.80
C SER A 44 -7.44 9.80 -8.15
N ARG A 45 -7.37 10.68 -7.17
CA ARG A 45 -6.14 10.87 -6.42
C ARG A 45 -6.20 10.06 -5.14
N PHE A 46 -5.09 9.42 -4.82
CA PHE A 46 -4.98 8.65 -3.59
C PHE A 46 -3.74 9.09 -2.82
N ASP A 47 -3.86 9.12 -1.50
CA ASP A 47 -2.74 9.49 -0.64
C ASP A 47 -1.88 8.29 -0.29
N LEU A 48 -2.44 7.09 -0.40
CA LEU A 48 -1.74 5.86 -0.10
C LEU A 48 -2.44 4.70 -0.79
N VAL A 49 -1.70 3.66 -1.12
CA VAL A 49 -2.27 2.45 -1.72
C VAL A 49 -1.86 1.26 -0.88
N ILE A 50 -2.82 0.37 -0.62
CA ILE A 50 -2.58 -0.91 0.03
C ILE A 50 -2.83 -1.97 -1.03
N VAL A 51 -1.83 -2.80 -1.33
CA VAL A 51 -1.96 -3.77 -2.40
C VAL A 51 -1.44 -5.14 -2.00
N ASP A 52 -2.23 -6.17 -2.28
CA ASP A 52 -1.82 -7.55 -2.09
C ASP A 52 -0.86 -7.92 -3.23
N ILE A 53 0.26 -8.53 -2.88
CA ILE A 53 1.25 -8.91 -3.87
C ILE A 53 0.77 -10.10 -4.69
N PHE A 54 0.01 -11.01 -4.09
CA PHE A 54 -0.42 -12.22 -4.78
C PHE A 54 -1.84 -12.09 -5.30
N LEU A 55 -2.04 -11.21 -6.29
CA LEU A 55 -3.33 -11.04 -6.92
C LEU A 55 -3.46 -12.02 -8.09
N GLN A 56 -4.70 -12.37 -8.40
CA GLN A 56 -4.95 -13.20 -9.56
C GLN A 56 -4.84 -12.33 -10.81
N GLY A 57 -4.23 -12.87 -11.83
CA GLY A 57 -4.15 -12.20 -13.13
C GLY A 57 -3.05 -11.17 -13.27
N MET A 58 -2.74 -10.44 -12.23
CA MET A 58 -1.69 -9.42 -12.29
C MET A 58 -0.94 -9.42 -10.98
N ASN A 59 0.37 -9.46 -11.06
CA ASN A 59 1.22 -9.49 -9.88
C ASN A 59 1.20 -8.12 -9.20
N GLY A 60 1.11 -8.12 -7.88
CA GLY A 60 1.10 -6.85 -7.11
C GLY A 60 2.36 -6.04 -7.28
N PHE A 61 3.51 -6.67 -7.54
CA PHE A 61 4.75 -5.93 -7.79
C PHE A 61 4.60 -5.09 -9.07
N ASP A 62 3.94 -5.62 -10.09
CA ASP A 62 3.74 -4.89 -11.34
C ASP A 62 2.79 -3.72 -11.13
N VAL A 63 1.77 -3.88 -10.28
CA VAL A 63 0.86 -2.81 -9.94
C VAL A 63 1.63 -1.67 -9.28
N ILE A 64 2.49 -2.01 -8.31
CA ILE A 64 3.29 -1.01 -7.59
C ILE A 64 4.22 -0.28 -8.57
N THR A 65 4.85 -1.01 -9.48
CA THR A 65 5.77 -0.42 -10.44
C THR A 65 5.05 0.61 -11.32
N VAL A 66 3.88 0.26 -11.83
CA VAL A 66 3.11 1.17 -12.67
C VAL A 66 2.72 2.42 -11.88
N MET A 67 2.28 2.26 -10.64
CA MET A 67 1.87 3.40 -9.82
C MET A 67 3.05 4.31 -9.50
N ARG A 68 4.22 3.72 -9.19
CA ARG A 68 5.41 4.50 -8.86
C ARG A 68 6.04 5.19 -10.07
N GLU A 69 5.76 4.72 -11.27
CA GLU A 69 6.16 5.42 -12.48
C GLU A 69 5.41 6.74 -12.60
N ARG A 70 4.17 6.80 -12.12
CA ARG A 70 3.41 8.02 -12.16
C ARG A 70 3.65 8.90 -10.97
N ILE A 71 3.71 8.31 -9.78
CA ILE A 71 3.91 9.05 -8.53
C ILE A 71 5.06 8.39 -7.78
N PRO A 72 6.29 8.83 -8.01
CA PRO A 72 7.47 8.19 -7.42
C PRO A 72 7.45 8.13 -5.89
N ASP A 73 6.81 9.10 -5.25
CA ASP A 73 6.78 9.15 -3.79
C ASP A 73 5.50 8.60 -3.19
N LEU A 74 4.73 7.85 -3.96
CA LEU A 74 3.45 7.33 -3.47
C LEU A 74 3.67 6.39 -2.28
N PRO A 75 3.04 6.66 -1.13
CA PRO A 75 3.12 5.73 -0.01
C PRO A 75 2.41 4.42 -0.35
N ILE A 76 3.08 3.30 -0.15
CA ILE A 76 2.51 1.99 -0.47
C ILE A 76 2.71 1.02 0.67
N VAL A 77 1.65 0.28 1.00
CA VAL A 77 1.70 -0.86 1.91
C VAL A 77 1.47 -2.10 1.05
N ALA A 78 2.43 -3.01 1.03
CA ALA A 78 2.30 -4.26 0.31
C ALA A 78 1.91 -5.36 1.30
N ILE A 79 0.84 -6.09 1.00
CA ILE A 79 0.38 -7.18 1.85
C ILE A 79 0.81 -8.47 1.22
N SER A 80 1.37 -9.37 2.03
CA SER A 80 1.90 -10.62 1.50
C SER A 80 1.88 -11.70 2.56
N GLY A 81 1.85 -12.95 2.13
CA GLY A 81 2.07 -14.09 3.02
C GLY A 81 3.53 -14.33 3.30
N MET A 82 4.45 -13.62 2.61
CA MET A 82 5.88 -13.81 2.88
C MET A 82 6.36 -12.87 3.97
N THR A 83 7.50 -13.20 4.57
CA THR A 83 8.09 -12.33 5.59
C THR A 83 8.63 -11.08 4.91
N THR A 84 8.88 -10.04 5.71
CA THR A 84 9.47 -8.81 5.19
C THR A 84 10.81 -9.07 4.53
N LEU A 85 11.63 -9.94 5.12
CA LEU A 85 12.93 -10.24 4.57
C LEU A 85 12.80 -10.94 3.22
N ASP A 86 11.88 -11.89 3.10
CA ASP A 86 11.65 -12.58 1.84
C ASP A 86 11.14 -11.63 0.78
N PHE A 87 10.29 -10.68 1.17
CA PHE A 87 9.74 -9.70 0.25
C PHE A 87 10.87 -8.82 -0.30
N LEU A 88 11.74 -8.32 0.55
CA LEU A 88 12.83 -7.46 0.12
C LEU A 88 13.83 -8.23 -0.75
N SER A 89 14.04 -9.50 -0.46
CA SER A 89 14.93 -10.32 -1.27
C SER A 89 14.35 -10.55 -2.66
N ALA A 90 13.02 -10.63 -2.76
CA ALA A 90 12.38 -10.86 -4.04
C ALA A 90 12.38 -9.61 -4.92
N SER A 91 12.32 -8.43 -4.32
CA SER A 91 12.23 -7.17 -5.06
C SER A 91 12.95 -6.05 -4.33
N PRO A 92 14.27 -6.04 -4.38
CA PRO A 92 15.03 -5.01 -3.66
C PRO A 92 14.70 -3.58 -4.09
N GLU A 93 14.28 -3.40 -5.34
CA GLU A 93 13.95 -2.08 -5.84
C GLU A 93 12.70 -1.51 -5.18
N LEU A 94 11.95 -2.34 -4.45
CA LEU A 94 10.77 -1.87 -3.76
C LEU A 94 11.04 -1.70 -2.26
N SER A 95 12.27 -1.42 -1.89
CA SER A 95 12.65 -1.32 -0.48
C SER A 95 11.95 -0.18 0.26
N ASN A 96 11.39 0.80 -0.46
CA ASN A 96 10.69 1.90 0.18
C ASN A 96 9.19 1.61 0.35
N VAL A 97 8.78 0.37 0.20
CA VAL A 97 7.39 -0.04 0.38
C VAL A 97 7.25 -0.64 1.76
N ALA A 98 6.24 -0.26 2.51
CA ALA A 98 5.98 -0.87 3.81
C ALA A 98 5.36 -2.25 3.60
N CYS A 99 5.81 -3.24 4.35
CA CYS A 99 5.34 -4.61 4.20
C CYS A 99 4.43 -5.00 5.35
N LEU A 100 3.35 -5.71 5.05
CA LEU A 100 2.41 -6.20 6.04
C LEU A 100 2.15 -7.67 5.77
N GLN A 101 2.54 -8.54 6.69
CA GLN A 101 2.42 -9.98 6.49
C GLN A 101 1.06 -10.48 6.93
N LYS A 102 0.42 -11.32 6.12
CA LYS A 102 -0.84 -11.97 6.47
C LYS A 102 -0.55 -13.19 7.34
N PRO A 103 -1.35 -13.47 8.34
CA PRO A 103 -2.48 -12.67 8.81
C PRO A 103 -1.99 -11.51 9.68
N PHE A 104 -2.71 -10.43 9.71
CA PHE A 104 -2.30 -9.27 10.49
C PHE A 104 -3.46 -8.76 11.36
N ARG A 105 -3.11 -7.99 12.39
CA ARG A 105 -4.07 -7.40 13.29
C ARG A 105 -4.31 -5.95 12.90
N PRO A 106 -5.42 -5.35 13.32
CA PRO A 106 -5.71 -3.95 12.99
C PRO A 106 -4.59 -2.98 13.36
N ASN A 107 -3.94 -3.15 14.52
CA ASN A 107 -2.88 -2.24 14.90
C ASN A 107 -1.64 -2.41 14.03
N GLN A 108 -1.42 -3.59 13.47
CA GLN A 108 -0.31 -3.81 12.55
C GLN A 108 -0.58 -3.10 11.23
N LEU A 109 -1.83 -3.08 10.78
CA LEU A 109 -2.20 -2.35 9.58
C LEU A 109 -1.95 -0.85 9.78
N VAL A 110 -2.38 -0.30 10.89
CA VAL A 110 -2.20 1.13 11.17
C VAL A 110 -0.71 1.47 11.21
N ARG A 111 0.11 0.62 11.83
CA ARG A 111 1.55 0.85 11.87
C ARG A 111 2.19 0.77 10.49
N ALA A 112 1.68 -0.13 9.63
CA ALA A 112 2.21 -0.23 8.28
C ALA A 112 1.88 1.03 7.48
N ILE A 113 0.71 1.61 7.68
CA ILE A 113 0.34 2.85 7.02
C ILE A 113 1.28 3.98 7.48
N GLU A 114 1.55 4.07 8.78
CA GLU A 114 2.47 5.08 9.29
C GLU A 114 3.87 4.89 8.72
N ALA A 115 4.31 3.64 8.62
CA ALA A 115 5.61 3.34 8.06
C ALA A 115 5.68 3.72 6.58
N ALA A 116 4.59 3.49 5.83
CA ALA A 116 4.55 3.84 4.42
C ALA A 116 4.71 5.35 4.23
N TYR A 117 4.06 6.15 5.07
CA TYR A 117 4.20 7.60 4.99
C TYR A 117 5.63 8.03 5.31
N ARG A 118 6.26 7.42 6.30
CA ARG A 118 7.64 7.79 6.64
C ARG A 118 8.60 7.41 5.50
N LEU A 119 8.41 6.26 4.89
CA LEU A 119 9.30 5.81 3.83
C LEU A 119 9.17 6.66 2.57
N SER A 120 8.01 7.26 2.35
CA SER A 120 7.79 8.05 1.16
C SER A 120 8.26 9.48 1.28
N ARG A 121 8.72 9.90 2.45
CA ARG A 121 9.17 11.28 2.65
C ARG A 121 10.62 11.34 3.06
N PRO A 122 11.48 10.64 2.45
CA PRO A 122 12.82 10.57 2.92
C PRO A 122 13.56 11.86 2.94
N SER A 123 13.74 12.43 1.85
CA SER A 123 14.60 13.54 1.85
C SER A 123 13.99 14.76 2.40
N ALA A 124 12.76 14.92 2.17
CA ALA A 124 12.13 16.12 2.61
C ALA A 124 12.22 16.22 4.09
N ALA A 125 11.93 15.15 4.71
CA ALA A 125 11.92 15.19 6.14
C ALA A 125 13.29 15.45 6.63
N GLU A 126 14.28 14.81 6.03
CA GLU A 126 15.54 14.99 6.54
C GLU A 126 16.03 16.34 6.29
N GLY A 127 15.79 16.84 5.15
CA GLY A 127 16.28 18.12 4.85
C GLY A 127 15.83 19.12 5.81
N ILE A 128 14.62 18.96 6.25
CA ILE A 128 14.20 19.92 7.10
C ILE A 128 14.76 19.83 8.37
N ASN A 129 14.97 18.73 8.83
CA ASN A 129 15.34 18.69 10.15
C ASN A 129 16.63 19.22 10.28
N VAL A 130 17.13 19.44 9.30
CA VAL A 130 18.32 19.92 9.44
C VAL A 130 18.28 21.10 9.92
N ALA A 131 17.48 21.49 9.66
CA ALA A 131 17.48 22.79 10.13
C ALA A 131 17.80 22.82 11.42
#